data_aa18b7f71d8d459fef8fbf0d9a3842a0
#
_entry.id   aa18b7f71d8d459fef8fbf0d9a3842a0
#
_cell.length_a   1.000
_cell.length_b   1.000
_cell.length_c   1.000
_cell.angle_alpha   90.00
_cell.angle_beta   90.00
_cell.angle_gamma   90.00
#
_symmetry.space_group_name_H-M   'P 1'
#
loop_
_entity.id
_entity.type
_entity.pdbx_description
1 polymer ?
#
loop_
_entity_poly.entity_id
_entity_poly.type
_entity_poly.pdbx_seq_one_letter_code
_entity_poly.pdbx_strand_id
1 'polypeptide(L)'
;FKAFMKVRPNVKRVIGLTGTPSSNGLMDLFAEFKCLDMGERLGRFISQYRVNYFVPDRMNGPIVYSYKLRNGAEEQIYEKISDITISMKALDHLRMPEFISNEYPVYMNDEEAKFYADMEENLFVPLKKGEITAANAAALSGKLLQMANGAVYSDDGDELVIHDQKLDALEDMIEAANGRPVMVAYWFKHDLSRIMRRLTEKKIPFEKLDSEESIRKWNRGELP
;
A
#
# COMPACT_ATOMS: atom_id res chain seq x y z
N PHE A 1 19.51 3.29 4.57
CA PHE A 1 20.58 2.30 4.38
C PHE A 1 21.98 2.92 4.40
N LYS A 2 22.38 3.77 3.41
CA LYS A 2 23.75 4.31 3.30
C LYS A 2 24.24 5.04 4.56
N ALA A 3 23.36 5.81 5.23
CA ALA A 3 23.72 6.52 6.46
C ALA A 3 24.00 5.54 7.62
N PHE A 4 23.16 4.52 7.77
CA PHE A 4 23.35 3.49 8.79
C PHE A 4 24.65 2.70 8.59
N MET A 5 24.99 2.36 7.36
CA MET A 5 26.23 1.63 7.04
C MET A 5 27.52 2.37 7.43
N LYS A 6 27.48 3.70 7.58
CA LYS A 6 28.64 4.47 8.09
C LYS A 6 28.90 4.24 9.57
N VAL A 7 27.87 4.00 10.35
CA VAL A 7 27.98 3.78 11.80
C VAL A 7 27.96 2.31 12.19
N ARG A 8 27.49 1.45 11.28
CA ARG A 8 27.32 0.00 11.48
C ARG A 8 28.56 -0.70 12.06
N PRO A 9 29.81 -0.40 11.62
CA PRO A 9 31.01 -1.03 12.19
C PRO A 9 31.19 -0.79 13.69
N ASN A 10 30.62 0.28 14.24
CA ASN A 10 30.70 0.64 15.65
C ASN A 10 29.56 0.03 16.48
N VAL A 11 28.63 -0.68 15.85
CA VAL A 11 27.48 -1.32 16.50
C VAL A 11 27.75 -2.80 16.71
N LYS A 12 27.76 -3.25 17.97
CA LYS A 12 28.07 -4.66 18.32
C LYS A 12 26.98 -5.63 17.87
N ARG A 13 25.70 -5.24 17.96
CA ARG A 13 24.56 -6.09 17.61
C ARG A 13 23.47 -5.28 16.95
N VAL A 14 22.87 -5.82 15.90
CA VAL A 14 21.69 -5.27 15.21
C VAL A 14 20.62 -6.33 15.21
N ILE A 15 19.40 -5.94 15.52
CA ILE A 15 18.20 -6.77 15.44
C ILE A 15 17.22 -6.04 14.54
N GLY A 16 16.76 -6.70 13.50
CA GLY A 16 15.70 -6.21 12.60
C GLY A 16 14.36 -6.82 13.00
N LEU A 17 13.37 -5.98 13.21
CA LEU A 17 11.97 -6.39 13.45
C LEU A 17 11.11 -5.82 12.32
N THR A 18 10.51 -6.67 11.53
CA THR A 18 9.64 -6.28 10.41
C THR A 18 8.57 -7.33 10.17
N GLY A 19 7.39 -6.91 9.77
CA GLY A 19 6.34 -7.81 9.29
C GLY A 19 6.44 -8.11 7.78
N THR A 20 7.23 -7.33 7.03
CA THR A 20 7.34 -7.40 5.57
C THR A 20 8.78 -7.20 5.11
N PRO A 21 9.69 -8.17 5.36
CA PRO A 21 11.11 -8.02 5.05
C PRO A 21 11.41 -7.91 3.54
N SER A 22 10.51 -8.37 2.70
CA SER A 22 10.68 -8.41 1.24
C SER A 22 9.44 -7.89 0.50
N SER A 23 8.96 -6.71 0.90
CA SER A 23 7.72 -6.11 0.36
C SER A 23 7.74 -5.91 -1.16
N ASN A 24 8.91 -5.67 -1.75
CA ASN A 24 9.09 -5.55 -3.21
C ASN A 24 9.86 -6.76 -3.81
N GLY A 25 9.89 -7.87 -3.09
CA GLY A 25 10.59 -9.09 -3.48
C GLY A 25 11.94 -9.29 -2.80
N LEU A 26 12.55 -10.46 -3.00
CA LEU A 26 13.76 -10.89 -2.30
C LEU A 26 14.99 -10.02 -2.57
N MET A 27 14.93 -9.10 -3.54
CA MET A 27 15.99 -8.11 -3.77
C MET A 27 16.19 -7.19 -2.55
N ASP A 28 15.14 -6.91 -1.79
CA ASP A 28 15.16 -6.02 -0.63
C ASP A 28 15.99 -6.61 0.52
N LEU A 29 16.00 -7.95 0.66
CA LEU A 29 16.74 -8.64 1.71
C LEU A 29 18.23 -8.30 1.70
N PHE A 30 18.82 -7.98 0.54
CA PHE A 30 20.23 -7.60 0.48
C PHE A 30 20.57 -6.43 1.39
N ALA A 31 19.77 -5.36 1.37
CA ALA A 31 20.05 -4.17 2.16
C ALA A 31 19.82 -4.41 3.66
N GLU A 32 18.79 -5.17 3.99
CA GLU A 32 18.45 -5.53 5.37
C GLU A 32 19.53 -6.41 5.98
N PHE A 33 19.87 -7.52 5.34
CA PHE A 33 20.89 -8.44 5.85
C PHE A 33 22.29 -7.81 5.86
N LYS A 34 22.59 -6.92 4.93
CA LYS A 34 23.82 -6.15 5.01
C LYS A 34 23.87 -5.23 6.23
N CYS A 35 22.75 -4.72 6.72
CA CYS A 35 22.68 -4.03 7.99
C CYS A 35 22.88 -4.98 9.18
N LEU A 36 22.38 -6.20 9.11
CA LEU A 36 22.47 -7.19 10.19
C LEU A 36 23.88 -7.74 10.34
N ASP A 37 24.49 -8.25 9.27
CA ASP A 37 25.72 -9.04 9.28
C ASP A 37 26.87 -8.46 8.44
N MET A 38 26.75 -7.24 7.91
CA MET A 38 27.71 -6.56 7.05
C MET A 38 28.00 -7.30 5.72
N GLY A 39 27.08 -8.15 5.28
CA GLY A 39 27.16 -8.91 4.03
C GLY A 39 27.86 -10.25 4.15
N GLU A 40 27.89 -10.83 5.32
CA GLU A 40 28.47 -12.15 5.57
C GLU A 40 27.69 -13.23 4.81
N ARG A 41 26.35 -13.22 4.84
CA ARG A 41 25.50 -14.25 4.23
C ARG A 41 25.15 -13.97 2.78
N LEU A 42 24.64 -12.79 2.49
CA LEU A 42 24.13 -12.43 1.15
C LEU A 42 25.15 -11.69 0.25
N GLY A 43 26.36 -11.46 0.77
CA GLY A 43 27.45 -10.84 0.05
C GLY A 43 27.61 -9.34 0.33
N ARG A 44 28.81 -8.85 0.03
CA ARG A 44 29.18 -7.44 0.32
C ARG A 44 28.63 -6.44 -0.71
N PHE A 45 28.36 -6.89 -1.92
CA PHE A 45 27.97 -6.04 -3.05
C PHE A 45 26.67 -6.51 -3.68
N ILE A 46 25.77 -5.59 -3.94
CA ILE A 46 24.48 -5.86 -4.60
C ILE A 46 24.65 -6.49 -5.99
N SER A 47 25.73 -6.15 -6.70
CA SER A 47 26.03 -6.74 -8.00
C SER A 47 26.28 -8.25 -7.89
N GLN A 48 27.00 -8.68 -6.87
CA GLN A 48 27.26 -10.10 -6.60
C GLN A 48 25.96 -10.83 -6.24
N TYR A 49 25.15 -10.24 -5.37
CA TYR A 49 23.83 -10.78 -5.00
C TYR A 49 22.92 -10.96 -6.23
N ARG A 50 22.88 -9.95 -7.11
CA ARG A 50 22.13 -10.03 -8.37
C ARG A 50 22.64 -11.14 -9.28
N VAL A 51 23.94 -11.22 -9.49
CA VAL A 51 24.52 -12.26 -10.36
C VAL A 51 24.26 -13.66 -9.82
N ASN A 52 24.29 -13.84 -8.50
CA ASN A 52 24.12 -15.16 -7.90
C ASN A 52 22.66 -15.63 -7.94
N TYR A 53 21.70 -14.75 -7.67
CA TYR A 53 20.32 -15.15 -7.40
C TYR A 53 19.30 -14.64 -8.39
N PHE A 54 19.67 -13.72 -9.29
CA PHE A 54 18.72 -13.08 -10.20
C PHE A 54 19.20 -13.13 -11.65
N VAL A 55 18.25 -12.96 -12.56
CA VAL A 55 18.49 -12.72 -13.97
C VAL A 55 17.79 -11.43 -14.38
N PRO A 56 18.32 -10.67 -15.36
CA PRO A 56 17.61 -9.54 -15.94
C PRO A 56 16.25 -9.97 -16.48
N ASP A 57 15.22 -9.15 -16.25
CA ASP A 57 13.85 -9.40 -16.71
C ASP A 57 13.46 -8.38 -17.80
N ARG A 58 13.37 -7.08 -17.44
CA ARG A 58 13.10 -6.02 -18.41
C ARG A 58 14.38 -5.25 -18.69
N MET A 59 14.71 -5.16 -19.98
CA MET A 59 15.95 -4.50 -20.43
C MET A 59 15.66 -3.58 -21.61
N ASN A 60 16.46 -2.51 -21.72
CA ASN A 60 16.57 -1.70 -22.94
C ASN A 60 18.06 -1.50 -23.25
N GLY A 61 18.58 -2.26 -24.21
CA GLY A 61 20.01 -2.34 -24.47
C GLY A 61 20.79 -2.80 -23.21
N PRO A 62 21.80 -2.06 -22.77
CA PRO A 62 22.58 -2.42 -21.58
C PRO A 62 21.89 -2.08 -20.24
N ILE A 63 20.75 -1.39 -20.27
CA ILE A 63 20.05 -0.92 -19.08
C ILE A 63 19.04 -1.97 -18.64
N VAL A 64 19.20 -2.48 -17.41
CA VAL A 64 18.28 -3.42 -16.79
C VAL A 64 17.32 -2.66 -15.85
N TYR A 65 16.02 -2.75 -16.13
CA TYR A 65 14.97 -2.09 -15.33
C TYR A 65 14.43 -2.98 -14.21
N SER A 66 14.36 -4.29 -14.45
CA SER A 66 13.88 -5.26 -13.44
C SER A 66 14.67 -6.56 -13.49
N TYR A 67 14.62 -7.28 -12.38
CA TYR A 67 15.24 -8.57 -12.20
C TYR A 67 14.21 -9.58 -11.72
N LYS A 68 14.31 -10.83 -12.16
CA LYS A 68 13.56 -11.96 -11.62
C LYS A 68 14.50 -12.98 -10.98
N LEU A 69 14.00 -13.76 -10.05
CA LEU A 69 14.75 -14.83 -9.41
C LEU A 69 15.15 -15.91 -10.39
N ARG A 70 16.32 -16.50 -10.20
CA ARG A 70 16.73 -17.76 -10.82
C ARG A 70 15.95 -18.91 -10.19
N ASN A 71 15.77 -19.98 -10.95
CA ASN A 71 15.18 -21.21 -10.40
C ASN A 71 16.01 -21.72 -9.21
N GLY A 72 15.33 -21.99 -8.08
CA GLY A 72 15.94 -22.46 -6.84
C GLY A 72 16.73 -21.40 -6.07
N ALA A 73 16.71 -20.13 -6.50
CA ALA A 73 17.42 -19.06 -5.79
C ALA A 73 16.71 -18.64 -4.49
N GLU A 74 15.42 -18.78 -4.43
CA GLU A 74 14.63 -18.47 -3.24
C GLU A 74 15.03 -19.36 -2.06
N GLU A 75 15.05 -20.65 -2.28
CA GLU A 75 15.44 -21.65 -1.28
C GLU A 75 16.88 -21.42 -0.82
N GLN A 76 17.79 -21.13 -1.74
CA GLN A 76 19.19 -20.85 -1.42
C GLN A 76 19.35 -19.59 -0.57
N ILE A 77 18.57 -18.53 -0.84
CA ILE A 77 18.58 -17.30 -0.04
C ILE A 77 18.09 -17.61 1.37
N TYR A 78 16.94 -18.28 1.50
CA TYR A 78 16.39 -18.61 2.81
C TYR A 78 17.28 -19.55 3.61
N GLU A 79 17.90 -20.53 3.00
CA GLU A 79 18.87 -21.40 3.65
C GLU A 79 20.04 -20.59 4.26
N LYS A 80 20.59 -19.64 3.48
CA LYS A 80 21.72 -18.82 3.93
C LYS A 80 21.43 -17.90 5.10
N ILE A 81 20.18 -17.47 5.26
CA ILE A 81 19.79 -16.54 6.33
C ILE A 81 19.11 -17.23 7.51
N SER A 82 18.82 -18.52 7.39
CA SER A 82 18.01 -19.28 8.35
C SER A 82 18.58 -19.28 9.77
N ASP A 83 19.90 -19.23 9.91
CA ASP A 83 20.60 -19.27 11.21
C ASP A 83 20.48 -17.98 12.04
N ILE A 84 20.11 -16.86 11.40
CA ILE A 84 19.91 -15.56 12.08
C ILE A 84 18.49 -15.00 11.90
N THR A 85 17.60 -15.77 11.31
CA THR A 85 16.24 -15.34 11.03
C THR A 85 15.23 -16.21 11.77
N ILE A 86 14.28 -15.55 12.43
CA ILE A 86 13.10 -16.22 13.00
C ILE A 86 11.89 -15.67 12.30
N SER A 87 11.14 -16.53 11.62
CA SER A 87 9.85 -16.20 11.03
C SER A 87 8.73 -16.73 11.92
N MET A 88 7.82 -15.83 12.31
CA MET A 88 6.66 -16.19 13.12
C MET A 88 5.40 -15.77 12.37
N LYS A 89 4.53 -16.71 12.06
CA LYS A 89 3.20 -16.42 11.52
C LYS A 89 2.20 -16.30 12.68
N ALA A 90 1.34 -15.30 12.63
CA ALA A 90 0.31 -15.11 13.65
C ALA A 90 -0.56 -16.37 13.85
N LEU A 91 -0.87 -17.08 12.76
CA LEU A 91 -1.65 -18.31 12.75
C LEU A 91 -0.99 -19.48 13.51
N ASP A 92 0.35 -19.48 13.63
CA ASP A 92 1.07 -20.55 14.33
C ASP A 92 1.00 -20.37 15.86
N HIS A 93 0.71 -19.16 16.33
CA HIS A 93 0.77 -18.78 17.74
C HIS A 93 -0.55 -18.23 18.31
N LEU A 94 -1.45 -17.77 17.45
CA LEU A 94 -2.72 -17.15 17.84
C LEU A 94 -3.89 -17.93 17.24
N ARG A 95 -4.95 -18.11 18.03
CA ARG A 95 -6.23 -18.59 17.52
C ARG A 95 -6.93 -17.43 16.79
N MET A 96 -6.63 -17.27 15.53
CA MET A 96 -7.26 -16.28 14.67
C MET A 96 -8.55 -16.85 14.07
N PRO A 97 -9.64 -16.05 13.96
CA PRO A 97 -10.77 -16.44 13.15
C PRO A 97 -10.37 -16.61 11.68
N GLU A 98 -11.16 -17.35 10.94
CA GLU A 98 -10.96 -17.49 9.50
C GLU A 98 -11.03 -16.11 8.82
N PHE A 99 -10.05 -15.84 7.95
CA PHE A 99 -10.06 -14.62 7.14
C PHE A 99 -11.00 -14.82 5.95
N ILE A 100 -12.10 -14.06 5.93
CA ILE A 100 -13.07 -14.07 4.83
C ILE A 100 -12.88 -12.78 4.04
N SER A 101 -12.53 -12.88 2.76
CA SER A 101 -12.43 -11.76 1.84
C SER A 101 -13.64 -11.75 0.91
N ASN A 102 -14.39 -10.65 0.92
CA ASN A 102 -15.50 -10.43 0.02
C ASN A 102 -15.22 -9.20 -0.84
N GLU A 103 -15.49 -9.30 -2.14
CA GLU A 103 -15.50 -8.16 -3.04
C GLU A 103 -16.91 -7.57 -3.10
N TYR A 104 -17.00 -6.26 -2.94
CA TYR A 104 -18.23 -5.51 -3.11
C TYR A 104 -18.08 -4.59 -4.33
N PRO A 105 -18.53 -5.01 -5.51
CA PRO A 105 -18.37 -4.22 -6.73
C PRO A 105 -19.25 -2.98 -6.70
N VAL A 106 -18.64 -1.83 -7.00
CA VAL A 106 -19.30 -0.54 -7.09
C VAL A 106 -19.09 0.00 -8.50
N TYR A 107 -20.18 0.39 -9.16
CA TYR A 107 -20.16 0.82 -10.55
C TYR A 107 -20.45 2.31 -10.68
N MET A 108 -19.73 2.96 -11.56
CA MET A 108 -20.01 4.31 -12.00
C MET A 108 -21.27 4.32 -12.91
N ASN A 109 -22.02 5.41 -12.91
CA ASN A 109 -23.03 5.61 -13.95
C ASN A 109 -22.39 6.00 -15.29
N ASP A 110 -23.20 6.10 -16.37
CA ASP A 110 -22.67 6.32 -17.71
C ASP A 110 -21.93 7.66 -17.86
N GLU A 111 -22.35 8.72 -17.17
CA GLU A 111 -21.69 10.03 -17.20
C GLU A 111 -20.35 9.98 -16.45
N GLU A 112 -20.33 9.37 -15.28
CA GLU A 112 -19.13 9.18 -14.46
C GLU A 112 -18.10 8.30 -15.17
N ALA A 113 -18.56 7.19 -15.78
CA ALA A 113 -17.74 6.29 -16.57
C ALA A 113 -17.14 7.00 -17.80
N LYS A 114 -17.90 7.89 -18.42
CA LYS A 114 -17.41 8.69 -19.53
C LYS A 114 -16.28 9.63 -19.10
N PHE A 115 -16.44 10.35 -17.98
CA PHE A 115 -15.35 11.19 -17.44
C PHE A 115 -14.08 10.40 -17.17
N TYR A 116 -14.22 9.18 -16.65
CA TYR A 116 -13.09 8.29 -16.40
C TYR A 116 -12.39 7.88 -17.72
N ALA A 117 -13.17 7.48 -18.73
CA ALA A 117 -12.65 7.10 -20.04
C ALA A 117 -12.00 8.28 -20.78
N ASP A 118 -12.62 9.47 -20.73
CA ASP A 118 -12.05 10.69 -21.33
C ASP A 118 -10.68 11.04 -20.71
N MET A 119 -10.52 10.85 -19.38
CA MET A 119 -9.24 11.04 -18.70
C MET A 119 -8.21 10.00 -19.12
N GLU A 120 -8.61 8.74 -19.29
CA GLU A 120 -7.74 7.65 -19.69
C GLU A 120 -7.21 7.85 -21.12
N GLU A 121 -8.06 8.28 -22.04
CA GLU A 121 -7.71 8.46 -23.46
C GLU A 121 -6.96 9.78 -23.73
N ASN A 122 -7.42 10.88 -23.15
CA ASN A 122 -7.00 12.23 -23.52
C ASN A 122 -6.03 12.88 -22.54
N LEU A 123 -5.76 12.25 -21.39
CA LEU A 123 -4.94 12.80 -20.30
C LEU A 123 -5.45 14.15 -19.75
N PHE A 124 -6.68 14.50 -20.08
CA PHE A 124 -7.30 15.78 -19.74
C PHE A 124 -8.83 15.67 -19.70
N VAL A 125 -9.43 16.24 -18.68
CA VAL A 125 -10.89 16.39 -18.57
C VAL A 125 -11.24 17.78 -18.05
N PRO A 126 -12.03 18.58 -18.81
CA PRO A 126 -12.59 19.84 -18.32
C PRO A 126 -13.78 19.55 -17.39
N LEU A 127 -13.80 20.15 -16.23
CA LEU A 127 -14.92 20.11 -15.29
C LEU A 127 -15.46 21.52 -15.05
N LYS A 128 -16.73 21.62 -14.61
CA LYS A 128 -17.41 22.92 -14.34
C LYS A 128 -16.65 23.82 -13.33
N LYS A 129 -15.79 23.23 -12.49
CA LYS A 129 -15.05 23.92 -11.42
C LYS A 129 -13.54 23.81 -11.54
N GLY A 130 -13.00 23.41 -12.69
CA GLY A 130 -11.56 23.30 -12.90
C GLY A 130 -11.18 22.33 -14.00
N GLU A 131 -9.89 22.16 -14.21
CA GLU A 131 -9.32 21.25 -15.19
C GLU A 131 -8.52 20.16 -14.48
N ILE A 132 -8.46 18.99 -15.09
CA ILE A 132 -7.64 17.88 -14.62
C ILE A 132 -6.75 17.47 -15.76
N THR A 133 -5.44 17.56 -15.55
CA THR A 133 -4.44 17.11 -16.51
C THR A 133 -3.51 16.05 -15.93
N ALA A 134 -2.97 15.19 -16.79
CA ALA A 134 -1.95 14.24 -16.40
C ALA A 134 -0.72 14.41 -17.30
N ALA A 135 0.38 14.86 -16.73
CA ALA A 135 1.60 15.15 -17.45
C ALA A 135 2.31 13.88 -18.00
N ASN A 136 1.99 12.71 -17.45
CA ASN A 136 2.58 11.43 -17.85
C ASN A 136 1.75 10.25 -17.33
N ALA A 137 2.09 9.03 -17.74
CA ALA A 137 1.38 7.80 -17.36
C ALA A 137 1.31 7.54 -15.83
N ALA A 138 2.32 7.95 -15.09
CA ALA A 138 2.31 7.78 -13.63
C ALA A 138 1.33 8.76 -12.96
N ALA A 139 1.30 10.01 -13.42
CA ALA A 139 0.32 10.99 -12.98
C ALA A 139 -1.10 10.58 -13.38
N LEU A 140 -1.28 10.04 -14.59
CA LEU A 140 -2.56 9.49 -15.05
C LEU A 140 -3.08 8.39 -14.12
N SER A 141 -2.26 7.38 -13.82
CA SER A 141 -2.67 6.31 -12.90
C SER A 141 -3.12 6.85 -11.54
N GLY A 142 -2.40 7.85 -11.01
CA GLY A 142 -2.79 8.50 -9.76
C GLY A 142 -4.13 9.24 -9.84
N LYS A 143 -4.39 9.95 -10.94
CA LYS A 143 -5.66 10.66 -11.17
C LYS A 143 -6.83 9.67 -11.36
N LEU A 144 -6.64 8.61 -12.14
CA LEU A 144 -7.64 7.56 -12.33
C LEU A 144 -8.01 6.86 -11.03
N LEU A 145 -7.03 6.55 -10.17
CA LEU A 145 -7.29 5.99 -8.84
C LEU A 145 -8.10 6.96 -7.94
N GLN A 146 -7.80 8.26 -7.99
CA GLN A 146 -8.57 9.28 -7.28
C GLN A 146 -10.01 9.35 -7.82
N MET A 147 -10.20 9.41 -9.14
CA MET A 147 -11.52 9.43 -9.79
C MET A 147 -12.33 8.18 -9.42
N ALA A 148 -11.72 6.99 -9.44
CA ALA A 148 -12.36 5.74 -9.03
C ALA A 148 -12.80 5.74 -7.55
N ASN A 149 -12.21 6.60 -6.70
CA ASN A 149 -12.66 6.84 -5.33
C ASN A 149 -13.72 7.95 -5.20
N GLY A 150 -14.05 8.60 -6.31
CA GLY A 150 -15.16 9.54 -6.41
C GLY A 150 -14.79 11.02 -6.27
N ALA A 151 -13.51 11.35 -6.12
CA ALA A 151 -13.02 12.72 -6.19
C ALA A 151 -11.59 12.77 -6.70
N VAL A 152 -11.16 13.91 -7.23
CA VAL A 152 -9.82 14.12 -7.74
C VAL A 152 -9.36 15.54 -7.42
N TYR A 153 -8.07 15.73 -7.22
CA TYR A 153 -7.52 17.08 -7.10
C TYR A 153 -7.33 17.72 -8.48
N SER A 154 -7.82 18.94 -8.66
CA SER A 154 -7.52 19.78 -9.83
C SER A 154 -6.03 20.11 -9.90
N ASP A 155 -5.62 20.76 -10.97
CA ASP A 155 -4.24 21.24 -11.12
C ASP A 155 -3.92 22.37 -10.12
N ASP A 156 -4.94 23.11 -9.67
CA ASP A 156 -4.84 24.14 -8.62
C ASP A 156 -4.86 23.55 -7.19
N GLY A 157 -5.09 22.25 -7.07
CA GLY A 157 -5.13 21.54 -5.79
C GLY A 157 -6.52 21.47 -5.13
N ASP A 158 -7.57 21.95 -5.80
CA ASP A 158 -8.93 21.88 -5.30
C ASP A 158 -9.50 20.46 -5.43
N GLU A 159 -10.33 20.07 -4.46
CA GLU A 159 -11.04 18.79 -4.49
C GLU A 159 -12.27 18.89 -5.40
N LEU A 160 -12.27 18.13 -6.47
CA LEU A 160 -13.38 18.02 -7.41
C LEU A 160 -14.10 16.69 -7.23
N VAL A 161 -15.34 16.73 -6.78
CA VAL A 161 -16.17 15.52 -6.60
C VAL A 161 -16.69 15.06 -7.96
N ILE A 162 -16.48 13.78 -8.25
CA ILE A 162 -16.95 13.10 -9.47
C ILE A 162 -18.22 12.30 -9.17
N HIS A 163 -18.19 11.46 -8.11
CA HIS A 163 -19.32 10.63 -7.71
C HIS A 163 -19.25 10.25 -6.24
N ASP A 164 -20.35 9.74 -5.69
CA ASP A 164 -20.46 9.28 -4.31
C ASP A 164 -20.73 7.76 -4.18
N GLN A 165 -20.63 6.99 -5.27
CA GLN A 165 -20.99 5.57 -5.33
C GLN A 165 -20.33 4.71 -4.22
N LYS A 166 -19.04 4.97 -3.93
CA LYS A 166 -18.35 4.26 -2.84
C LYS A 166 -18.78 4.70 -1.45
N LEU A 167 -19.26 5.93 -1.31
CA LEU A 167 -19.82 6.39 -0.03
C LEU A 167 -21.20 5.78 0.23
N ASP A 168 -22.01 5.64 -0.82
CA ASP A 168 -23.30 4.97 -0.73
C ASP A 168 -23.10 3.49 -0.35
N ALA A 169 -22.16 2.80 -1.03
CA ALA A 169 -21.77 1.43 -0.68
C ALA A 169 -21.24 1.30 0.76
N LEU A 170 -20.51 2.30 1.26
CA LEU A 170 -20.04 2.31 2.65
C LEU A 170 -21.22 2.43 3.64
N GLU A 171 -22.22 3.24 3.34
CA GLU A 171 -23.45 3.32 4.16
C GLU A 171 -24.16 1.96 4.23
N ASP A 172 -24.34 1.30 3.08
CA ASP A 172 -24.94 -0.03 3.00
C ASP A 172 -24.17 -1.07 3.84
N MET A 173 -22.84 -1.02 3.78
CA MET A 173 -21.98 -1.93 4.56
C MET A 173 -22.09 -1.65 6.07
N ILE A 174 -22.15 -0.38 6.49
CA ILE A 174 -22.32 0.00 7.89
C ILE A 174 -23.70 -0.46 8.40
N GLU A 175 -24.76 -0.27 7.60
CA GLU A 175 -26.09 -0.76 7.93
C GLU A 175 -26.12 -2.28 8.05
N ALA A 176 -25.50 -2.99 7.10
CA ALA A 176 -25.39 -4.46 7.13
C ALA A 176 -24.58 -4.98 8.33
N ALA A 177 -23.65 -4.19 8.86
CA ALA A 177 -22.90 -4.55 10.04
C ALA A 177 -23.77 -4.57 11.32
N ASN A 178 -24.97 -3.98 11.28
CA ASN A 178 -25.98 -4.02 12.34
C ASN A 178 -25.41 -3.68 13.73
N GLY A 179 -24.76 -2.52 13.83
CA GLY A 179 -24.19 -1.99 15.08
C GLY A 179 -22.87 -2.64 15.50
N ARG A 180 -22.28 -3.50 14.66
CA ARG A 180 -20.91 -3.97 14.90
C ARG A 180 -19.91 -2.91 14.42
N PRO A 181 -18.79 -2.72 15.13
CA PRO A 181 -17.77 -1.77 14.71
C PRO A 181 -17.19 -2.12 13.35
N VAL A 182 -17.05 -1.10 12.48
CA VAL A 182 -16.52 -1.23 11.13
C VAL A 182 -15.23 -0.42 11.00
N MET A 183 -14.14 -1.08 10.64
CA MET A 183 -12.88 -0.38 10.35
C MET A 183 -12.80 -0.02 8.87
N VAL A 184 -12.68 1.27 8.58
CA VAL A 184 -12.60 1.79 7.21
C VAL A 184 -11.18 2.24 6.90
N ALA A 185 -10.54 1.61 5.92
CA ALA A 185 -9.26 2.05 5.36
C ALA A 185 -9.51 2.95 4.15
N TYR A 186 -8.77 4.05 4.05
CA TYR A 186 -8.83 4.98 2.93
C TYR A 186 -7.42 5.23 2.36
N TRP A 187 -7.35 5.76 1.14
CA TRP A 187 -6.06 6.00 0.48
C TRP A 187 -5.73 7.48 0.34
N PHE A 188 -6.69 8.31 -0.06
CA PHE A 188 -6.48 9.73 -0.31
C PHE A 188 -7.05 10.60 0.82
N LYS A 189 -6.51 11.81 0.98
CA LYS A 189 -7.02 12.77 1.99
C LYS A 189 -8.47 13.17 1.71
N HIS A 190 -8.84 13.30 0.43
CA HIS A 190 -10.24 13.57 0.06
C HIS A 190 -11.18 12.42 0.43
N ASP A 191 -10.73 11.15 0.42
CA ASP A 191 -11.57 10.04 0.89
C ASP A 191 -11.94 10.27 2.36
N LEU A 192 -10.94 10.59 3.20
CA LEU A 192 -11.17 10.85 4.62
C LEU A 192 -12.15 12.00 4.84
N SER A 193 -11.96 13.14 4.18
CA SER A 193 -12.83 14.33 4.35
C SER A 193 -14.26 14.03 3.92
N ARG A 194 -14.44 13.31 2.81
CA ARG A 194 -15.76 12.92 2.29
C ARG A 194 -16.45 11.89 3.17
N ILE A 195 -15.74 10.86 3.64
CA ILE A 195 -16.28 9.86 4.58
C ILE A 195 -16.74 10.55 5.86
N MET A 196 -15.88 11.36 6.49
CA MET A 196 -16.24 12.05 7.73
C MET A 196 -17.45 12.97 7.55
N ARG A 197 -17.51 13.73 6.46
CA ARG A 197 -18.67 14.58 6.12
C ARG A 197 -19.94 13.75 5.99
N ARG A 198 -19.92 12.66 5.21
CA ARG A 198 -21.07 11.79 4.98
C ARG A 198 -21.56 11.15 6.29
N LEU A 199 -20.68 10.61 7.11
CA LEU A 199 -21.04 10.03 8.39
C LEU A 199 -21.64 11.07 9.36
N THR A 200 -21.11 12.30 9.35
CA THR A 200 -21.66 13.41 10.14
C THR A 200 -23.08 13.80 9.69
N GLU A 201 -23.29 13.95 8.38
CA GLU A 201 -24.61 14.26 7.79
C GLU A 201 -25.66 13.21 8.12
N LYS A 202 -25.24 11.93 8.10
CA LYS A 202 -26.11 10.78 8.42
C LYS A 202 -26.22 10.51 9.92
N LYS A 203 -25.50 11.26 10.77
CA LYS A 203 -25.45 11.05 12.23
C LYS A 203 -24.94 9.67 12.63
N ILE A 204 -24.07 9.07 11.83
CA ILE A 204 -23.41 7.82 12.12
C ILE A 204 -22.18 8.14 12.98
N PRO A 205 -22.05 7.56 14.18
CA PRO A 205 -20.88 7.80 15.03
C PRO A 205 -19.62 7.22 14.42
N PHE A 206 -18.51 7.95 14.53
CA PHE A 206 -17.19 7.49 14.07
C PHE A 206 -16.07 8.12 14.89
N GLU A 207 -14.93 7.46 14.93
CA GLU A 207 -13.69 8.00 15.50
C GLU A 207 -12.50 7.63 14.59
N LYS A 208 -11.51 8.51 14.47
CA LYS A 208 -10.28 8.22 13.71
C LYS A 208 -9.33 7.38 14.56
N LEU A 209 -8.73 6.36 13.95
CA LEU A 209 -7.69 5.55 14.58
C LEU A 209 -6.29 6.16 14.34
N ASP A 210 -6.08 7.40 14.79
CA ASP A 210 -4.84 8.16 14.57
C ASP A 210 -4.07 8.46 15.87
N SER A 211 -4.51 7.92 17.00
CA SER A 211 -3.88 8.08 18.29
C SER A 211 -3.78 6.76 19.06
N GLU A 212 -2.86 6.68 20.01
CA GLU A 212 -2.73 5.51 20.88
C GLU A 212 -4.03 5.28 21.70
N GLU A 213 -4.70 6.35 22.08
CA GLU A 213 -5.95 6.28 22.84
C GLU A 213 -7.09 5.68 22.00
N SER A 214 -7.27 6.13 20.74
CA SER A 214 -8.29 5.59 19.83
C SER A 214 -8.03 4.11 19.52
N ILE A 215 -6.77 3.71 19.33
CA ILE A 215 -6.40 2.30 19.14
C ILE A 215 -6.72 1.46 20.39
N ARG A 216 -6.47 1.99 21.59
CA ARG A 216 -6.83 1.30 22.84
C ARG A 216 -8.34 1.13 23.01
N LYS A 217 -9.12 2.15 22.66
CA LYS A 217 -10.59 2.08 22.67
C LYS A 217 -11.10 1.03 21.68
N TRP A 218 -10.56 1.02 20.47
CA TRP A 218 -10.88 -0.01 19.46
C TRP A 218 -10.64 -1.42 20.00
N ASN A 219 -9.45 -1.67 20.57
CA ASN A 219 -9.09 -2.98 21.10
C ASN A 219 -9.96 -3.41 22.32
N ARG A 220 -10.59 -2.46 22.99
CA ARG A 220 -11.55 -2.73 24.09
C ARG A 220 -12.99 -2.85 23.60
N GLY A 221 -13.25 -2.64 22.32
CA GLY A 221 -14.60 -2.65 21.75
C GLY A 221 -15.45 -1.45 22.16
N GLU A 222 -14.84 -0.32 22.48
CA GLU A 222 -15.51 0.92 22.92
C GLU A 222 -15.81 1.88 21.77
N LEU A 223 -15.35 1.58 20.54
CA LEU A 223 -15.64 2.37 19.35
C LEU A 223 -16.80 1.78 18.54
N PRO A 224 -17.55 2.65 17.81
CA PRO A 224 -18.69 2.26 16.99
C PRO A 224 -18.32 1.39 15.79
#